data_9036ac26a3b577665b6e4058de53b47a
#
_entry.id   9036ac26a3b577665b6e4058de53b47a
#
_cell.length_a   1.000
_cell.length_b   1.000
_cell.length_c   1.000
_cell.angle_alpha   90.00
_cell.angle_beta   90.00
_cell.angle_gamma   90.00
#
_symmetry.space_group_name_H-M   'P 1'
#
loop_
_entity.id
_entity.type
_entity.pdbx_description
1 polymer ?
#
loop_
_entity_poly.entity_id
_entity_poly.type
_entity_poly.pdbx_seq_one_letter_code
_entity_poly.pdbx_strand_id
1 'polypeptide(L)'
;MDPRDQVRRIQRPGSPRYEAVKVYTRRGHDWTRRFKKVADDAWHIKASSAVIDGEIVVPTADGTTDFSVLQNELKGTSRKIVLVAFDLLYLNGRDIRKLPLVQRKAELKKIITGSDVQFSESFEVEGPEIFEHACKIGLEGVVSKVSDSVYPTVRSSNWVKKTCAQRETLTIPGFALNKGKWDGIYLGRRKVMTWCTPARSTIDSTRSPPPTIRND
;
A
#
# COMPACT_ATOMS: atom_id res chain seq x y z
N MET A 1 7.46 5.34 -7.33
CA MET A 1 7.16 4.85 -5.96
C MET A 1 6.24 3.67 -6.13
N ASP A 2 6.58 2.48 -5.65
CA ASP A 2 5.70 1.31 -5.77
C ASP A 2 4.56 1.47 -4.73
N PRO A 3 3.27 1.44 -5.13
CA PRO A 3 2.13 1.55 -4.21
C PRO A 3 2.10 0.44 -3.14
N ARG A 4 2.98 -0.54 -3.26
CA ARG A 4 3.15 -1.67 -2.36
C ARG A 4 4.24 -1.47 -1.31
N ASP A 5 4.77 -0.23 -1.16
CA ASP A 5 5.72 0.07 -0.09
C ASP A 5 4.98 0.06 1.26
N GLN A 6 5.04 -1.08 1.92
CA GLN A 6 4.41 -1.31 3.22
C GLN A 6 5.31 -0.76 4.33
N VAL A 7 4.71 -0.07 5.28
CA VAL A 7 5.39 0.33 6.51
C VAL A 7 5.56 -0.89 7.39
N ARG A 8 6.80 -1.28 7.67
CA ARG A 8 7.07 -2.55 8.35
C ARG A 8 7.52 -2.45 9.78
N ARG A 9 7.78 -1.24 10.30
CA ARG A 9 8.37 -1.17 11.64
C ARG A 9 8.01 0.09 12.38
N ILE A 10 7.33 -0.05 13.51
CA ILE A 10 7.09 0.98 14.49
C ILE A 10 7.68 0.47 15.80
N GLN A 11 8.72 1.12 16.31
CA GLN A 11 9.29 0.82 17.63
C GLN A 11 9.01 1.99 18.56
N ARG A 12 8.49 1.72 19.75
CA ARG A 12 8.25 2.69 20.80
C ARG A 12 9.37 2.59 21.85
N PRO A 13 9.86 3.70 22.40
CA PRO A 13 10.82 3.65 23.49
C PRO A 13 10.15 3.16 24.79
N GLY A 14 10.77 2.23 25.42
CA GLY A 14 10.42 1.76 26.77
C GLY A 14 11.67 1.38 27.50
N SER A 15 12.50 2.32 27.84
CA SER A 15 13.63 2.30 28.75
C SER A 15 14.65 3.38 28.36
N PRO A 16 15.58 3.84 29.21
CA PRO A 16 16.23 5.16 29.15
C PRO A 16 17.13 5.47 27.96
N ARG A 17 17.00 4.77 26.86
CA ARG A 17 17.58 5.13 25.56
C ARG A 17 16.47 5.37 24.58
N TYR A 18 16.27 6.62 24.20
CA TYR A 18 15.30 7.15 23.25
C TYR A 18 15.35 6.40 21.90
N GLU A 19 14.58 5.34 21.76
CA GLU A 19 14.33 4.75 20.45
C GLU A 19 13.03 5.31 19.91
N ALA A 20 13.16 6.25 18.97
CA ALA A 20 12.03 6.89 18.32
C ALA A 20 11.24 5.86 17.47
N VAL A 21 9.96 6.12 17.28
CA VAL A 21 9.14 5.40 16.28
C VAL A 21 9.82 5.53 14.91
N LYS A 22 9.99 4.41 14.23
CA LYS A 22 10.61 4.32 12.91
C LYS A 22 9.63 3.77 11.89
N VAL A 23 9.64 4.35 10.71
CA VAL A 23 8.80 3.95 9.59
C VAL A 23 9.72 3.46 8.47
N TYR A 24 9.62 2.19 8.12
CA TYR A 24 10.42 1.57 7.08
C TYR A 24 9.57 1.11 5.92
N THR A 25 10.08 1.28 4.70
CA THR A 25 9.47 0.67 3.53
C THR A 25 9.73 -0.83 3.49
N ARG A 26 9.03 -1.55 2.62
CA ARG A 26 9.27 -2.98 2.35
C ARG A 26 10.73 -3.28 1.99
N ARG A 27 11.43 -2.35 1.37
CA ARG A 27 12.84 -2.48 0.98
C ARG A 27 13.81 -2.08 2.09
N GLY A 28 13.32 -1.71 3.29
CA GLY A 28 14.14 -1.34 4.44
C GLY A 28 14.61 0.12 4.46
N HIS A 29 14.12 0.98 3.57
CA HIS A 29 14.46 2.40 3.61
C HIS A 29 13.77 3.08 4.79
N ASP A 30 14.51 3.86 5.57
CA ASP A 30 13.96 4.69 6.65
C ASP A 30 13.25 5.93 6.06
N TRP A 31 11.95 5.92 6.13
CA TRP A 31 11.09 7.00 5.68
C TRP A 31 10.38 7.72 6.84
N THR A 32 10.89 7.61 8.03
CA THR A 32 10.34 8.24 9.25
C THR A 32 10.11 9.73 9.05
N ARG A 33 11.08 10.44 8.48
CA ARG A 33 10.95 11.89 8.23
C ARG A 33 9.84 12.20 7.23
N ARG A 34 9.64 11.33 6.24
CA ARG A 34 8.63 11.48 5.19
C ARG A 34 7.22 11.21 5.71
N PHE A 35 7.10 10.27 6.65
CA PHE A 35 5.85 9.86 7.27
C PHE A 35 5.79 10.25 8.75
N LYS A 36 6.23 11.47 9.06
CA LYS A 36 6.30 11.96 10.45
C LYS A 36 4.96 11.84 11.17
N LYS A 37 3.84 12.16 10.49
CA LYS A 37 2.51 12.02 11.08
C LYS A 37 2.23 10.57 11.52
N VAL A 38 2.57 9.58 10.72
CA VAL A 38 2.38 8.17 11.09
C VAL A 38 3.25 7.79 12.29
N ALA A 39 4.48 8.32 12.37
CA ALA A 39 5.34 8.10 13.53
C ALA A 39 4.77 8.76 14.80
N ASP A 40 4.21 9.97 14.67
CA ASP A 40 3.56 10.69 15.77
C ASP A 40 2.27 9.96 16.22
N ASP A 41 1.43 9.50 15.30
CA ASP A 41 0.20 8.72 15.58
C ASP A 41 0.51 7.41 16.32
N ALA A 42 1.58 6.74 15.90
CA ALA A 42 2.02 5.47 16.49
C ALA A 42 2.56 5.62 17.91
N TRP A 43 2.85 6.83 18.36
CA TRP A 43 3.26 7.09 19.74
C TRP A 43 2.21 6.67 20.77
N HIS A 44 0.93 6.69 20.41
CA HIS A 44 -0.19 6.35 21.29
C HIS A 44 -0.51 4.85 21.37
N ILE A 45 0.25 4.00 20.66
CA ILE A 45 0.07 2.56 20.69
C ILE A 45 0.42 2.02 22.09
N LYS A 46 -0.42 1.13 22.62
CA LYS A 46 -0.29 0.54 23.98
C LYS A 46 0.71 -0.63 24.00
N ALA A 47 1.97 -0.35 23.67
CA ALA A 47 3.04 -1.34 23.72
C ALA A 47 4.37 -0.69 24.08
N SER A 48 5.25 -1.38 24.80
CA SER A 48 6.62 -0.91 25.03
C SER A 48 7.48 -1.03 23.79
N SER A 49 7.24 -2.05 22.98
CA SER A 49 7.83 -2.19 21.64
C SER A 49 6.92 -3.01 20.73
N ALA A 50 6.83 -2.65 19.46
CA ALA A 50 6.05 -3.38 18.47
C ALA A 50 6.67 -3.27 17.07
N VAL A 51 6.48 -4.30 16.26
CA VAL A 51 6.68 -4.25 14.81
C VAL A 51 5.35 -4.54 14.15
N ILE A 52 4.80 -3.54 13.46
CA ILE A 52 3.49 -3.58 12.83
C ILE A 52 3.68 -3.56 11.32
N ASP A 53 2.94 -4.42 10.62
CA ASP A 53 2.82 -4.40 9.16
C ASP A 53 1.52 -3.70 8.78
N GLY A 54 1.62 -2.74 7.86
CA GLY A 54 0.49 -1.91 7.47
C GLY A 54 0.74 -1.19 6.15
N GLU A 55 -0.26 -0.49 5.69
CA GLU A 55 -0.19 0.35 4.51
C GLU A 55 -0.51 1.79 4.86
N ILE A 56 0.28 2.74 4.34
CA ILE A 56 -0.01 4.16 4.49
C ILE A 56 -0.92 4.59 3.35
N VAL A 57 -2.05 5.16 3.72
CA VAL A 57 -3.08 5.61 2.79
C VAL A 57 -3.49 7.04 3.07
N VAL A 58 -4.12 7.69 2.09
CA VAL A 58 -4.88 8.93 2.29
C VAL A 58 -6.35 8.55 2.19
N PRO A 59 -7.10 8.57 3.30
CA PRO A 59 -8.52 8.30 3.26
C PRO A 59 -9.23 9.44 2.50
N THR A 60 -10.09 9.09 1.56
CA THR A 60 -10.99 10.00 0.87
C THR A 60 -12.33 10.07 1.61
N ALA A 61 -13.15 11.07 1.31
CA ALA A 61 -14.43 11.27 1.98
C ALA A 61 -15.42 10.12 1.77
N ASP A 62 -15.27 9.37 0.69
CA ASP A 62 -16.06 8.19 0.33
C ASP A 62 -15.47 6.87 0.88
N GLY A 63 -14.37 6.94 1.66
CA GLY A 63 -13.70 5.77 2.25
C GLY A 63 -12.83 4.99 1.27
N THR A 64 -12.66 5.42 0.04
CA THR A 64 -11.70 4.86 -0.91
C THR A 64 -10.29 5.40 -0.63
N THR A 65 -9.29 4.80 -1.25
CA THR A 65 -7.90 5.27 -1.16
C THR A 65 -7.38 5.58 -2.55
N ASP A 66 -6.83 6.79 -2.73
CA ASP A 66 -6.23 7.20 -4.01
C ASP A 66 -4.71 7.37 -3.86
N PHE A 67 -3.98 6.57 -4.63
CA PHE A 67 -2.52 6.63 -4.63
C PHE A 67 -1.96 7.95 -5.21
N SER A 68 -2.65 8.55 -6.16
CA SER A 68 -2.24 9.84 -6.74
C SER A 68 -2.33 10.96 -5.69
N VAL A 69 -3.33 10.91 -4.83
CA VAL A 69 -3.49 11.81 -3.68
C VAL A 69 -2.34 11.60 -2.69
N LEU A 70 -1.96 10.35 -2.39
CA LEU A 70 -0.82 10.06 -1.53
C LEU A 70 0.48 10.66 -2.09
N GLN A 71 0.74 10.53 -3.39
CA GLN A 71 1.92 11.13 -4.01
C GLN A 71 1.96 12.66 -3.88
N ASN A 72 0.82 13.31 -3.98
CA ASN A 72 0.70 14.77 -3.85
C ASN A 72 0.84 15.22 -2.38
N GLU A 73 0.22 14.52 -1.45
CA GLU A 73 0.38 14.77 0.00
C GLU A 73 1.84 14.62 0.44
N LEU A 74 2.60 13.70 -0.14
CA LEU A 74 4.03 13.50 0.15
C LEU A 74 4.95 14.62 -0.34
N LYS A 75 4.45 15.53 -1.21
CA LYS A 75 5.18 16.74 -1.63
C LYS A 75 4.97 17.91 -0.66
N GLY A 76 4.00 17.84 0.25
CA GLY A 76 3.65 18.86 1.22
C GLY A 76 3.73 18.36 2.67
N THR A 77 3.06 19.06 3.60
CA THR A 77 2.88 18.60 4.99
C THR A 77 1.77 17.55 5.03
N SER A 78 2.14 16.30 5.01
CA SER A 78 1.26 15.11 4.93
C SER A 78 0.35 14.95 6.17
N ARG A 79 -0.67 15.79 6.31
CA ARG A 79 -1.58 15.77 7.48
C ARG A 79 -2.72 14.77 7.36
N LYS A 80 -3.03 14.31 6.14
CA LYS A 80 -4.16 13.42 5.86
C LYS A 80 -3.81 11.94 5.76
N ILE A 81 -2.52 11.60 5.88
CA ILE A 81 -2.09 10.20 5.82
C ILE A 81 -2.43 9.46 7.10
N VAL A 82 -2.83 8.20 6.97
CA VAL A 82 -3.06 7.27 8.07
C VAL A 82 -2.36 5.95 7.81
N LEU A 83 -1.97 5.26 8.87
CA LEU A 83 -1.50 3.86 8.80
C LEU A 83 -2.70 2.94 9.00
N VAL A 84 -2.98 2.10 8.02
CA VAL A 84 -3.92 0.98 8.13
C VAL A 84 -3.11 -0.27 8.46
N ALA A 85 -3.15 -0.69 9.72
CA ALA A 85 -2.39 -1.82 10.25
C ALA A 85 -3.17 -3.12 10.05
N PHE A 86 -2.51 -4.14 9.51
CA PHE A 86 -3.16 -5.42 9.19
C PHE A 86 -2.42 -6.65 9.77
N ASP A 87 -1.22 -6.50 10.34
CA ASP A 87 -0.50 -7.59 10.99
C ASP A 87 0.46 -7.07 12.07
N LEU A 88 0.80 -7.93 13.04
CA LEU A 88 1.73 -7.66 14.14
C LEU A 88 2.79 -8.77 14.16
N LEU A 89 4.06 -8.36 14.09
CA LEU A 89 5.17 -9.30 13.95
C LEU A 89 5.94 -9.48 15.25
N TYR A 90 5.99 -8.43 16.05
CA TYR A 90 6.74 -8.41 17.30
C TYR A 90 6.00 -7.56 18.34
N LEU A 91 5.97 -8.01 19.59
CA LEU A 91 5.29 -7.33 20.68
C LEU A 91 6.06 -7.51 21.99
N ASN A 92 6.47 -6.40 22.63
CA ASN A 92 7.04 -6.34 23.99
C ASN A 92 8.15 -7.37 24.23
N GLY A 93 9.14 -7.44 23.34
CA GLY A 93 10.26 -8.37 23.45
C GLY A 93 10.03 -9.76 22.82
N ARG A 94 8.85 -10.06 22.30
CA ARG A 94 8.50 -11.36 21.75
C ARG A 94 8.29 -11.32 20.24
N ASP A 95 8.93 -12.22 19.52
CA ASP A 95 8.63 -12.51 18.12
C ASP A 95 7.35 -13.36 18.05
N ILE A 96 6.31 -12.81 17.47
CA ILE A 96 4.99 -13.45 17.36
C ILE A 96 4.64 -13.90 15.95
N ARG A 97 5.58 -13.83 15.00
CA ARG A 97 5.38 -14.25 13.60
C ARG A 97 4.97 -15.71 13.45
N LYS A 98 5.33 -16.56 14.41
CA LYS A 98 4.94 -17.98 14.44
C LYS A 98 3.54 -18.24 14.97
N LEU A 99 2.86 -17.23 15.53
CA LEU A 99 1.47 -17.36 15.94
C LEU A 99 0.54 -17.34 14.72
N PRO A 100 -0.65 -17.96 14.82
CA PRO A 100 -1.72 -17.81 13.83
C PRO A 100 -2.08 -16.36 13.56
N LEU A 101 -2.43 -16.01 12.30
CA LEU A 101 -2.80 -14.65 11.91
C LEU A 101 -3.91 -14.08 12.79
N VAL A 102 -4.94 -14.87 13.13
CA VAL A 102 -6.04 -14.42 13.99
C VAL A 102 -5.57 -13.94 15.35
N GLN A 103 -4.60 -14.63 15.94
CA GLN A 103 -4.02 -14.25 17.23
C GLN A 103 -3.19 -12.96 17.11
N ARG A 104 -2.35 -12.86 16.06
CA ARG A 104 -1.57 -11.64 15.82
C ARG A 104 -2.47 -10.43 15.58
N LYS A 105 -3.57 -10.59 14.84
CA LYS A 105 -4.56 -9.52 14.61
C LYS A 105 -5.31 -9.15 15.89
N ALA A 106 -5.65 -10.11 16.73
CA ALA A 106 -6.29 -9.83 18.01
C ALA A 106 -5.38 -8.99 18.93
N GLU A 107 -4.10 -9.33 19.02
CA GLU A 107 -3.13 -8.53 19.77
C GLU A 107 -2.91 -7.15 19.15
N LEU A 108 -2.82 -7.07 17.82
CA LEU A 108 -2.74 -5.79 17.10
C LEU A 108 -3.91 -4.86 17.46
N LYS A 109 -5.14 -5.36 17.38
CA LYS A 109 -6.35 -4.59 17.69
C LYS A 109 -6.33 -4.03 19.11
N LYS A 110 -5.87 -4.83 20.09
CA LYS A 110 -5.75 -4.39 21.49
C LYS A 110 -4.77 -3.23 21.64
N ILE A 111 -3.58 -3.34 21.04
CA ILE A 111 -2.53 -2.32 21.24
C ILE A 111 -2.78 -1.01 20.51
N ILE A 112 -3.45 -1.03 19.36
CA ILE A 112 -3.74 0.20 18.59
C ILE A 112 -5.02 0.91 19.03
N THR A 113 -5.85 0.28 19.87
CA THR A 113 -7.10 0.89 20.36
C THR A 113 -6.83 2.19 21.11
N GLY A 114 -7.41 3.28 20.62
CA GLY A 114 -7.25 4.64 21.15
C GLY A 114 -6.04 5.38 20.58
N SER A 115 -5.40 4.87 19.52
CA SER A 115 -4.44 5.59 18.68
C SER A 115 -5.09 5.99 17.35
N ASP A 116 -4.40 6.83 16.58
CA ASP A 116 -4.81 7.22 15.22
C ASP A 116 -4.43 6.19 14.15
N VAL A 117 -3.85 5.06 14.57
CA VAL A 117 -3.60 3.91 13.68
C VAL A 117 -4.90 3.17 13.44
N GLN A 118 -5.27 3.01 12.18
CA GLN A 118 -6.48 2.29 11.80
C GLN A 118 -6.24 0.78 11.76
N PHE A 119 -7.22 0.01 12.23
CA PHE A 119 -7.19 -1.44 12.12
C PHE A 119 -7.81 -1.88 10.79
N SER A 120 -7.10 -2.73 10.06
CA SER A 120 -7.67 -3.40 8.89
C SER A 120 -8.57 -4.55 9.35
N GLU A 121 -9.88 -4.35 9.32
CA GLU A 121 -10.83 -5.41 9.65
C GLU A 121 -10.71 -6.60 8.69
N SER A 122 -11.15 -7.76 9.14
CA SER A 122 -11.20 -8.99 8.34
C SER A 122 -12.63 -9.47 8.28
N PHE A 123 -13.03 -9.95 7.11
CA PHE A 123 -14.34 -10.51 6.89
C PHE A 123 -14.18 -12.01 6.59
N GLU A 124 -14.90 -12.84 7.33
CA GLU A 124 -15.00 -14.29 7.08
C GLU A 124 -16.21 -14.53 6.19
N VAL A 125 -16.03 -14.32 4.89
CA VAL A 125 -17.08 -14.45 3.87
C VAL A 125 -16.54 -15.25 2.69
N GLU A 126 -17.40 -15.92 1.94
CA GLU A 126 -17.06 -16.60 0.71
C GLU A 126 -16.30 -15.69 -0.25
N GLY A 127 -15.09 -16.13 -0.65
CA GLY A 127 -14.13 -15.32 -1.40
C GLY A 127 -14.65 -14.71 -2.70
N PRO A 128 -15.45 -15.43 -3.53
CA PRO A 128 -16.02 -14.88 -4.75
C PRO A 128 -16.96 -13.70 -4.52
N GLU A 129 -17.86 -13.79 -3.55
CA GLU A 129 -18.87 -12.76 -3.25
C GLU A 129 -18.22 -11.46 -2.76
N ILE A 130 -17.28 -11.57 -1.82
CA ILE A 130 -16.58 -10.38 -1.31
C ILE A 130 -15.74 -9.72 -2.39
N PHE A 131 -15.14 -10.50 -3.29
CA PHE A 131 -14.37 -9.98 -4.41
C PHE A 131 -15.26 -9.20 -5.40
N GLU A 132 -16.41 -9.75 -5.77
CA GLU A 132 -17.36 -9.06 -6.64
C GLU A 132 -17.87 -7.77 -6.01
N HIS A 133 -18.20 -7.81 -4.72
CA HIS A 133 -18.64 -6.62 -3.99
C HIS A 133 -17.56 -5.55 -3.95
N ALA A 134 -16.32 -5.92 -3.62
CA ALA A 134 -15.17 -5.01 -3.61
C ALA A 134 -14.98 -4.33 -4.98
N CYS A 135 -15.11 -5.08 -6.07
CA CYS A 135 -14.99 -4.52 -7.41
C CYS A 135 -16.17 -3.59 -7.76
N LYS A 136 -17.40 -3.92 -7.34
CA LYS A 136 -18.59 -3.08 -7.57
C LYS A 136 -18.49 -1.72 -6.87
N ILE A 137 -17.90 -1.68 -5.68
CA ILE A 137 -17.71 -0.42 -4.93
C ILE A 137 -16.41 0.31 -5.29
N GLY A 138 -15.69 -0.16 -6.32
CA GLY A 138 -14.53 0.54 -6.87
C GLY A 138 -13.21 0.31 -6.15
N LEU A 139 -13.09 -0.72 -5.30
CA LEU A 139 -11.81 -1.06 -4.68
C LEU A 139 -10.83 -1.66 -5.69
N GLU A 140 -9.53 -1.46 -5.46
CA GLU A 140 -8.47 -2.05 -6.31
C GLU A 140 -8.51 -3.58 -6.34
N GLY A 141 -8.96 -4.20 -5.25
CA GLY A 141 -9.04 -5.64 -5.09
C GLY A 141 -9.08 -6.06 -3.63
N VAL A 142 -8.90 -7.36 -3.41
CA VAL A 142 -8.89 -7.96 -2.07
C VAL A 142 -7.62 -8.76 -1.83
N VAL A 143 -7.21 -8.86 -0.57
CA VAL A 143 -6.14 -9.73 -0.11
C VAL A 143 -6.74 -10.77 0.82
N SER A 144 -6.77 -12.02 0.37
CA SER A 144 -7.18 -13.17 1.18
C SER A 144 -5.96 -13.74 1.92
N LYS A 145 -6.12 -14.04 3.19
CA LYS A 145 -5.08 -14.61 4.03
C LYS A 145 -5.64 -15.80 4.81
N VAL A 146 -4.87 -16.88 4.90
CA VAL A 146 -5.25 -18.05 5.70
C VAL A 146 -5.20 -17.67 7.18
N SER A 147 -6.29 -17.85 7.91
CA SER A 147 -6.52 -17.32 9.26
C SER A 147 -5.59 -17.91 10.34
N ASP A 148 -5.22 -19.18 10.20
CA ASP A 148 -4.30 -19.89 11.10
C ASP A 148 -2.83 -19.89 10.63
N SER A 149 -2.52 -19.16 9.54
CA SER A 149 -1.18 -19.13 8.98
C SER A 149 -0.20 -18.33 9.83
N VAL A 150 1.05 -18.78 9.84
CA VAL A 150 2.18 -18.01 10.35
C VAL A 150 2.51 -16.86 9.41
N TYR A 151 3.24 -15.85 9.89
CA TYR A 151 3.67 -14.75 9.03
C TYR A 151 4.72 -15.24 8.01
N PRO A 152 4.46 -15.10 6.70
CA PRO A 152 5.37 -15.60 5.68
C PRO A 152 6.60 -14.70 5.54
N THR A 153 7.79 -15.29 5.65
CA THR A 153 9.07 -14.58 5.41
C THR A 153 9.43 -14.52 3.93
N VAL A 154 8.82 -15.39 3.13
CA VAL A 154 8.96 -15.48 1.68
C VAL A 154 7.59 -15.49 1.02
N ARG A 155 7.53 -15.41 -0.30
CA ARG A 155 6.25 -15.52 -1.02
C ARG A 155 5.57 -16.85 -0.70
N SER A 156 4.32 -16.78 -0.26
CA SER A 156 3.53 -17.93 0.20
C SER A 156 2.17 -17.95 -0.47
N SER A 157 1.62 -19.13 -0.66
CA SER A 157 0.23 -19.34 -1.11
C SER A 157 -0.82 -18.98 -0.06
N ASN A 158 -0.41 -18.81 1.22
CA ASN A 158 -1.30 -18.41 2.30
C ASN A 158 -1.81 -16.96 2.17
N TRP A 159 -1.21 -16.16 1.28
CA TRP A 159 -1.61 -14.80 0.99
C TRP A 159 -1.86 -14.64 -0.50
N VAL A 160 -3.11 -14.41 -0.88
CA VAL A 160 -3.52 -14.27 -2.27
C VAL A 160 -4.10 -12.87 -2.49
N LYS A 161 -3.48 -12.08 -3.37
CA LYS A 161 -4.03 -10.81 -3.84
C LYS A 161 -4.79 -11.06 -5.13
N LYS A 162 -6.06 -10.67 -5.18
CA LYS A 162 -6.89 -10.63 -6.38
C LYS A 162 -7.29 -9.20 -6.67
N THR A 163 -6.92 -8.69 -7.85
CA THR A 163 -7.20 -7.30 -8.26
C THR A 163 -8.44 -7.25 -9.13
N CYS A 164 -9.23 -6.17 -8.95
CA CYS A 164 -10.34 -5.85 -9.81
C CYS A 164 -9.78 -5.33 -11.15
N ALA A 165 -9.89 -6.15 -12.20
CA ALA A 165 -9.44 -5.74 -13.53
C ALA A 165 -10.45 -4.75 -14.12
N GLN A 166 -10.08 -3.49 -14.20
CA GLN A 166 -10.79 -2.54 -15.05
C GLN A 166 -10.22 -2.68 -16.47
N ARG A 167 -11.07 -3.09 -17.41
CA ARG A 167 -10.71 -3.11 -18.84
C ARG A 167 -11.13 -1.78 -19.44
N GLU A 168 -10.17 -1.07 -19.98
CA GLU A 168 -10.42 0.17 -20.68
C GLU A 168 -9.66 0.17 -22.00
N THR A 169 -10.31 0.66 -23.05
CA THR A 169 -9.65 0.90 -24.33
C THR A 169 -9.09 2.31 -24.33
N LEU A 170 -7.77 2.40 -24.42
CA LEU A 170 -7.06 3.66 -24.50
C LEU A 170 -6.44 3.80 -25.89
N THR A 171 -6.39 5.01 -26.40
CA THR A 171 -5.67 5.35 -27.61
C THR A 171 -4.21 5.66 -27.27
N ILE A 172 -3.29 5.27 -28.13
CA ILE A 172 -1.88 5.62 -28.03
C ILE A 172 -1.63 6.81 -28.99
N PRO A 173 -1.69 8.07 -28.51
CA PRO A 173 -1.47 9.24 -29.35
C PRO A 173 0.01 9.48 -29.68
N GLY A 174 0.93 8.78 -28.99
CA GLY A 174 2.35 8.95 -29.23
C GLY A 174 3.22 8.16 -28.26
N PHE A 175 4.52 8.27 -28.47
CA PHE A 175 5.55 7.66 -27.59
C PHE A 175 6.58 8.71 -27.18
N ALA A 176 7.29 8.43 -26.09
CA ALA A 176 8.35 9.27 -25.57
C ALA A 176 9.71 8.67 -25.89
N LEU A 177 10.64 9.53 -26.31
CA LEU A 177 12.07 9.19 -26.43
C LEU A 177 12.87 10.08 -25.46
N ASN A 178 13.85 9.48 -24.80
CA ASN A 178 14.84 10.18 -24.01
C ASN A 178 16.24 9.92 -24.61
N LYS A 179 16.87 10.98 -25.13
CA LYS A 179 18.17 10.89 -25.83
C LYS A 179 18.18 9.82 -26.95
N GLY A 180 17.09 9.73 -27.72
CA GLY A 180 16.92 8.77 -28.81
C GLY A 180 16.59 7.34 -28.37
N LYS A 181 16.46 7.07 -27.07
CA LYS A 181 16.07 5.76 -26.52
C LYS A 181 14.60 5.78 -26.12
N TRP A 182 13.96 4.63 -26.25
CA TRP A 182 12.59 4.41 -25.80
C TRP A 182 12.42 4.78 -24.32
N ASP A 183 11.39 5.58 -23.99
CA ASP A 183 11.11 6.07 -22.63
C ASP A 183 9.67 5.85 -22.19
N GLY A 184 8.77 5.49 -23.10
CA GLY A 184 7.38 5.15 -22.77
C GLY A 184 6.38 5.49 -23.85
N ILE A 185 5.11 5.22 -23.59
CA ILE A 185 3.99 5.59 -24.44
C ILE A 185 3.09 6.60 -23.74
N TYR A 186 2.46 7.46 -24.50
CA TYR A 186 1.35 8.26 -24.02
C TYR A 186 0.05 7.48 -24.24
N LEU A 187 -0.77 7.43 -23.19
CA LEU A 187 -2.10 6.84 -23.26
C LEU A 187 -3.12 7.98 -23.16
N GLY A 188 -4.13 7.94 -24.00
CA GLY A 188 -5.17 8.97 -24.05
C GLY A 188 -6.57 8.37 -24.01
N ARG A 189 -7.47 9.08 -23.33
CA ARG A 189 -8.91 8.82 -23.37
C ARG A 189 -9.56 9.95 -24.15
N ARG A 190 -10.39 9.63 -25.14
CA ARG A 190 -11.17 10.64 -25.87
C ARG A 190 -12.33 11.12 -24.98
N LYS A 191 -12.26 12.35 -24.53
CA LYS A 191 -13.40 13.06 -23.93
C LYS A 191 -14.05 13.90 -25.04
N VAL A 192 -15.35 13.91 -25.14
CA VAL A 192 -16.23 14.32 -26.27
C VAL A 192 -15.77 15.50 -27.15
N MET A 193 -14.77 16.28 -26.78
CA MET A 193 -14.17 17.35 -27.63
C MET A 193 -12.67 17.63 -27.32
N THR A 194 -12.00 16.93 -26.41
CA THR A 194 -10.61 17.21 -26.05
C THR A 194 -9.87 15.94 -25.65
N TRP A 195 -8.61 15.81 -26.07
CA TRP A 195 -7.74 14.73 -25.63
C TRP A 195 -7.24 15.02 -24.22
N CYS A 196 -7.50 14.11 -23.27
CA CYS A 196 -6.87 14.13 -21.96
C CYS A 196 -5.85 13.02 -21.90
N THR A 197 -4.61 13.33 -21.58
CA THR A 197 -3.56 12.34 -21.30
C THR A 197 -3.55 12.00 -19.82
N PRO A 198 -4.05 10.83 -19.40
CA PRO A 198 -4.18 10.52 -17.96
C PRO A 198 -2.86 10.18 -17.29
N ALA A 199 -1.88 9.60 -17.99
CA ALA A 199 -0.57 9.30 -17.42
C ALA A 199 0.45 8.89 -18.47
N ARG A 200 1.73 9.18 -18.18
CA ARG A 200 2.88 8.56 -18.83
C ARG A 200 3.13 7.21 -18.18
N SER A 201 2.90 6.10 -18.90
CA SER A 201 3.31 4.79 -18.40
C SER A 201 4.72 4.47 -18.87
N THR A 202 5.63 4.20 -17.93
CA THR A 202 6.93 3.59 -18.22
C THR A 202 6.73 2.09 -18.38
N ILE A 203 7.02 1.58 -19.57
CA ILE A 203 7.09 0.14 -19.81
C ILE A 203 8.49 -0.33 -19.38
N ASP A 204 8.54 -1.42 -18.65
CA ASP A 204 9.80 -2.07 -18.26
C ASP A 204 10.64 -2.36 -19.52
N SER A 205 11.88 -1.87 -19.52
CA SER A 205 12.78 -1.85 -20.67
C SER A 205 13.31 -3.23 -21.10
N THR A 206 12.80 -4.31 -20.51
CA THR A 206 13.22 -5.68 -20.84
C THR A 206 12.45 -6.31 -22.01
N ARG A 207 11.43 -5.64 -22.55
CA ARG A 207 10.73 -6.08 -23.76
C ARG A 207 11.15 -5.27 -24.98
N SER A 208 11.37 -5.97 -26.10
CA SER A 208 11.70 -5.35 -27.39
C SER A 208 10.71 -4.22 -27.74
N PRO A 209 11.18 -3.10 -28.28
CA PRO A 209 10.32 -1.99 -28.64
C PRO A 209 9.27 -2.43 -29.69
N PRO A 210 8.04 -1.92 -29.59
CA PRO A 210 7.06 -2.17 -30.62
C PRO A 210 7.52 -1.56 -31.96
N PRO A 211 7.04 -2.10 -33.10
CA PRO A 211 7.40 -1.59 -34.41
C PRO A 211 7.06 -0.09 -34.52
N THR A 212 7.93 0.66 -35.15
CA THR A 212 7.77 2.10 -35.40
C THR A 212 6.54 2.31 -36.29
N ILE A 213 5.50 2.96 -35.74
CA ILE A 213 4.37 3.42 -36.56
C ILE A 213 4.86 4.68 -37.28
N ARG A 214 5.14 4.58 -38.56
CA ARG A 214 5.29 5.75 -39.43
C ARG A 214 3.90 6.27 -39.76
N ASN A 215 3.65 7.55 -39.54
CA ASN A 215 2.52 8.24 -40.16
C ASN A 215 2.99 8.62 -41.55
N ASP A 216 2.37 8.03 -42.55
CA ASP A 216 2.35 8.56 -43.94
C ASP A 216 1.21 9.58 -44.05
#